data_9d67e128512e7b95d8c171155003d108
#
_entry.id   9d67e128512e7b95d8c171155003d108
#
_cell.length_a   1.000
_cell.length_b   1.000
_cell.length_c   1.000
_cell.angle_alpha   90.00
_cell.angle_beta   90.00
_cell.angle_gamma   90.00
#
_symmetry.space_group_name_H-M   'P 1'
#
loop_
_entity.id
_entity.type
_entity.pdbx_description
1 polymer ?
#
loop_
_entity_poly.entity_id
_entity_poly.type
_entity_poly.pdbx_seq_one_letter_code
_entity_poly.pdbx_strand_id
1 'polypeptide(L)'
;VLFINIMVSRFYYRTWIDAIVCIILSIPVFYVYYHASIGYFSVMFSMIFACGIVFVLGIRNSIVLNFVFLIMVIVCFRLNVAMSAKFIYGDNITLRFPYLFICFVLISYCLMYIIQRYWVEKRKRNQILEERVHDEKKKLESMSMKVINTISKALAAKIPGEEEHCN
;
A
#
# COMPACT_ATOMS: atom_id res chain seq x y z
N VAL A 1 7.86 -11.18 1.06
CA VAL A 1 7.77 -10.82 -0.37
C VAL A 1 6.79 -9.67 -0.60
N LEU A 2 5.55 -9.69 -0.08
CA LEU A 2 4.57 -8.60 -0.20
C LEU A 2 5.09 -7.26 0.41
N PHE A 3 5.76 -7.31 1.54
CA PHE A 3 6.30 -6.11 2.21
C PHE A 3 7.48 -5.49 1.45
N ILE A 4 8.34 -6.30 0.86
CA ILE A 4 9.45 -5.83 0.01
C ILE A 4 8.89 -5.22 -1.27
N ASN A 5 7.78 -5.75 -1.78
CA ASN A 5 7.10 -5.26 -2.97
C ASN A 5 6.50 -3.86 -2.77
N ILE A 6 5.97 -3.56 -1.59
CA ILE A 6 5.44 -2.22 -1.25
C ILE A 6 6.57 -1.19 -1.13
N MET A 7 7.74 -1.57 -0.68
CA MET A 7 8.88 -0.65 -0.49
C MET A 7 9.62 -0.29 -1.78
N VAL A 8 9.65 -1.16 -2.77
CA VAL A 8 10.37 -0.94 -4.05
C VAL A 8 9.46 -0.38 -5.16
N SER A 9 8.19 -0.03 -4.89
CA SER A 9 7.18 0.36 -5.88
C SER A 9 7.37 1.75 -6.50
N ARG A 10 8.60 2.11 -6.87
CA ARG A 10 8.90 3.40 -7.51
C ARG A 10 8.97 3.37 -9.04
N PHE A 11 8.75 2.24 -9.70
CA PHE A 11 8.91 2.15 -11.15
C PHE A 11 7.73 1.53 -11.89
N TYR A 12 7.38 2.14 -13.02
CA TYR A 12 6.36 1.79 -14.00
C TYR A 12 6.37 0.31 -14.45
N TYR A 13 7.49 -0.34 -14.40
CA TYR A 13 7.68 -1.77 -14.72
C TYR A 13 6.94 -2.71 -13.78
N ARG A 14 6.63 -2.27 -12.59
CA ARG A 14 6.09 -3.12 -11.53
C ARG A 14 4.58 -3.29 -11.60
N THR A 15 3.85 -2.30 -12.07
CA THR A 15 2.39 -2.41 -12.22
C THR A 15 2.00 -3.50 -13.21
N TRP A 16 2.80 -3.74 -14.24
CA TRP A 16 2.60 -4.83 -15.20
C TRP A 16 2.89 -6.20 -14.59
N ILE A 17 3.94 -6.32 -13.79
CA ILE A 17 4.27 -7.57 -13.09
C ILE A 17 3.18 -7.90 -12.08
N ASP A 18 2.73 -6.92 -11.30
CA ASP A 18 1.65 -7.10 -10.33
C ASP A 18 0.33 -7.48 -11.03
N ALA A 19 0.02 -6.89 -12.18
CA ALA A 19 -1.14 -7.26 -13.00
C ALA A 19 -1.03 -8.71 -13.53
N ILE A 20 0.14 -9.11 -14.04
CA ILE A 20 0.38 -10.48 -14.51
C ILE A 20 0.23 -11.47 -13.36
N VAL A 21 0.79 -11.18 -12.19
CA VAL A 21 0.63 -12.02 -11.00
C VAL A 21 -0.83 -12.14 -10.59
N CYS A 22 -1.60 -11.05 -10.61
CA CYS A 22 -3.04 -11.10 -10.32
C CYS A 22 -3.81 -11.94 -11.35
N ILE A 23 -3.46 -11.85 -12.63
CA ILE A 23 -4.07 -12.67 -13.69
C ILE A 23 -3.74 -14.15 -13.46
N ILE A 24 -2.50 -14.50 -13.18
CA ILE A 24 -2.09 -15.90 -12.91
C ILE A 24 -2.82 -16.43 -11.68
N LEU A 25 -2.92 -15.65 -10.60
CA LEU A 25 -3.64 -16.03 -9.38
C LEU A 25 -5.15 -16.14 -9.59
N SER A 26 -5.71 -15.49 -10.60
CA SER A 26 -7.14 -15.62 -10.93
C SER A 26 -7.49 -17.00 -11.50
N ILE A 27 -6.56 -17.69 -12.16
CA ILE A 27 -6.79 -19.00 -12.79
C ILE A 27 -7.28 -20.06 -11.78
N PRO A 28 -6.60 -20.31 -10.64
CA PRO A 28 -7.08 -21.26 -9.66
C PRO A 28 -8.41 -20.84 -9.02
N VAL A 29 -8.67 -19.53 -8.89
CA VAL A 29 -9.95 -19.03 -8.38
C VAL A 29 -11.08 -19.41 -9.35
N PHE A 30 -10.88 -19.22 -10.66
CA PHE A 30 -11.86 -19.64 -11.68
C PHE A 30 -12.03 -21.14 -11.74
N TYR A 31 -10.94 -21.90 -11.60
CA TYR A 31 -11.00 -23.36 -11.56
C TYR A 31 -11.89 -23.86 -10.40
N VAL A 32 -11.66 -23.34 -9.18
CA VAL A 32 -12.48 -23.67 -7.99
C VAL A 32 -13.93 -23.23 -8.19
N TYR A 33 -14.12 -22.09 -8.84
CA TYR A 33 -15.44 -21.52 -9.11
C TYR A 33 -16.22 -22.35 -10.14
N TYR A 34 -15.56 -22.73 -11.23
CA TYR A 34 -16.15 -23.55 -12.30
C TYR A 34 -16.54 -24.93 -11.82
N HIS A 35 -15.67 -25.60 -11.11
CA HIS A 35 -15.93 -26.95 -10.58
C HIS A 35 -16.85 -26.95 -9.36
N ALA A 36 -17.15 -25.78 -8.79
CA ALA A 36 -17.92 -25.62 -7.55
C ALA A 36 -17.47 -26.61 -6.45
N SER A 37 -16.18 -26.93 -6.43
CA SER A 37 -15.60 -27.99 -5.60
C SER A 37 -15.75 -27.74 -4.10
N ILE A 38 -15.88 -26.46 -3.71
CA ILE A 38 -16.03 -26.00 -2.32
C ILE A 38 -17.43 -25.40 -2.08
N GLY A 39 -18.37 -25.58 -3.02
CA GLY A 39 -19.73 -25.03 -2.92
C GLY A 39 -19.75 -23.51 -2.81
N TYR A 40 -20.54 -22.98 -1.89
CA TYR A 40 -20.69 -21.52 -1.71
C TYR A 40 -19.42 -20.79 -1.24
N PHE A 41 -18.44 -21.49 -0.70
CA PHE A 41 -17.15 -20.87 -0.31
C PHE A 41 -16.37 -20.33 -1.50
N SER A 42 -16.54 -20.91 -2.70
CA SER A 42 -15.90 -20.37 -3.92
C SER A 42 -16.32 -18.92 -4.21
N VAL A 43 -17.58 -18.60 -3.89
CA VAL A 43 -18.11 -17.23 -4.02
C VAL A 43 -17.38 -16.25 -3.09
N MET A 44 -17.13 -16.67 -1.84
CA MET A 44 -16.39 -15.87 -0.87
C MET A 44 -14.93 -15.65 -1.30
N PHE A 45 -14.29 -16.68 -1.83
CA PHE A 45 -12.92 -16.56 -2.36
C PHE A 45 -12.81 -15.54 -3.48
N SER A 46 -13.79 -15.47 -4.37
CA SER A 46 -13.81 -14.48 -5.45
C SER A 46 -13.91 -13.03 -4.93
N MET A 47 -14.69 -12.81 -3.86
CA MET A 47 -14.79 -11.50 -3.22
C MET A 47 -13.49 -11.08 -2.55
N ILE A 48 -12.87 -11.98 -1.78
CA ILE A 48 -11.58 -11.74 -1.11
C ILE A 48 -10.50 -11.45 -2.15
N PHE A 49 -10.49 -12.19 -3.25
CA PHE A 49 -9.54 -11.99 -4.34
C PHE A 49 -9.72 -10.62 -5.02
N ALA A 50 -10.97 -10.22 -5.30
CA ALA A 50 -11.26 -8.90 -5.86
C ALA A 50 -10.78 -7.75 -4.96
N CYS A 51 -10.94 -7.90 -3.64
CA CYS A 51 -10.37 -6.95 -2.67
C CYS A 51 -8.85 -6.96 -2.72
N GLY A 52 -8.22 -8.12 -2.77
CA GLY A 52 -6.77 -8.26 -2.89
C GLY A 52 -6.21 -7.52 -4.10
N ILE A 53 -6.89 -7.58 -5.24
CA ILE A 53 -6.54 -6.83 -6.46
C ILE A 53 -6.48 -5.31 -6.20
N VAL A 54 -7.45 -4.76 -5.44
CA VAL A 54 -7.48 -3.32 -5.11
C VAL A 54 -6.27 -2.94 -4.25
N PHE A 55 -5.92 -3.76 -3.27
CA PHE A 55 -4.79 -3.48 -2.37
C PHE A 55 -3.43 -3.63 -3.06
N VAL A 56 -3.30 -4.55 -4.00
CA VAL A 56 -2.04 -4.81 -4.72
C VAL A 56 -1.80 -3.80 -5.82
N LEU A 57 -2.79 -3.56 -6.68
CA LEU A 57 -2.65 -2.70 -7.86
C LEU A 57 -3.00 -1.23 -7.61
N GLY A 58 -3.64 -0.94 -6.47
CA GLY A 58 -4.19 0.38 -6.18
C GLY A 58 -5.47 0.68 -6.96
N ILE A 59 -6.08 1.84 -6.67
CA ILE A 59 -7.41 2.18 -7.16
C ILE A 59 -7.47 2.23 -8.69
N ARG A 60 -6.52 2.93 -9.32
CA ARG A 60 -6.58 3.20 -10.76
C ARG A 60 -6.46 1.95 -11.64
N ASN A 61 -5.51 1.08 -11.30
CA ASN A 61 -5.18 -0.09 -12.13
C ASN A 61 -6.09 -1.28 -11.85
N SER A 62 -6.69 -1.34 -10.66
CA SER A 62 -7.56 -2.44 -10.27
C SER A 62 -8.97 -2.36 -10.88
N ILE A 63 -9.42 -1.19 -11.35
CA ILE A 63 -10.76 -1.00 -11.92
C ILE A 63 -10.99 -1.92 -13.11
N VAL A 64 -10.07 -1.89 -14.09
CA VAL A 64 -10.17 -2.69 -15.30
C VAL A 64 -10.14 -4.18 -14.97
N LEU A 65 -9.21 -4.58 -14.09
CA LEU A 65 -9.05 -6.00 -13.74
C LEU A 65 -10.25 -6.53 -12.95
N ASN A 66 -10.79 -5.76 -12.01
CA ASN A 66 -12.01 -6.15 -11.29
C ASN A 66 -13.24 -6.21 -12.20
N PHE A 67 -13.34 -5.33 -13.20
CA PHE A 67 -14.42 -5.38 -14.18
C PHE A 67 -14.33 -6.64 -15.04
N VAL A 68 -13.16 -6.96 -15.56
CA VAL A 68 -12.91 -8.21 -16.31
C VAL A 68 -13.20 -9.44 -15.42
N PHE A 69 -12.76 -9.40 -14.16
CA PHE A 69 -13.00 -10.46 -13.20
C PHE A 69 -14.50 -10.68 -12.94
N LEU A 70 -15.27 -9.61 -12.78
CA LEU A 70 -16.74 -9.69 -12.63
C LEU A 70 -17.40 -10.34 -13.85
N ILE A 71 -17.02 -9.92 -15.07
CA ILE A 71 -17.55 -10.53 -16.31
C ILE A 71 -17.25 -12.03 -16.34
N MET A 72 -16.00 -12.42 -16.05
CA MET A 72 -15.60 -13.82 -16.03
C MET A 72 -16.38 -14.65 -15.01
N VAL A 73 -16.64 -14.09 -13.83
CA VAL A 73 -17.47 -14.74 -12.80
C VAL A 73 -18.90 -14.95 -13.28
N ILE A 74 -19.52 -13.95 -13.93
CA ILE A 74 -20.86 -14.06 -14.50
C ILE A 74 -20.88 -15.14 -15.60
N VAL A 75 -19.87 -15.19 -16.45
CA VAL A 75 -19.75 -16.21 -17.50
C VAL A 75 -19.63 -17.60 -16.87
N CYS A 76 -18.82 -17.75 -15.80
CA CYS A 76 -18.70 -19.04 -15.09
C CYS A 76 -20.03 -19.50 -14.48
N PHE A 77 -20.87 -18.60 -13.93
CA PHE A 77 -22.20 -18.95 -13.47
C PHE A 77 -23.07 -19.49 -14.59
N ARG A 78 -23.04 -18.81 -15.74
CA ARG A 78 -23.84 -19.25 -16.91
C ARG A 78 -23.38 -20.60 -17.46
N LEU A 79 -22.08 -20.82 -17.54
CA LEU A 79 -21.51 -22.09 -18.00
C LEU A 79 -21.78 -23.23 -16.99
N ASN A 80 -21.71 -22.96 -15.68
CA ASN A 80 -22.03 -23.93 -14.65
C ASN A 80 -23.45 -24.47 -14.76
N VAL A 81 -24.42 -23.56 -15.03
CA VAL A 81 -25.81 -23.94 -15.28
C VAL A 81 -25.97 -24.73 -16.58
N ALA A 82 -25.26 -24.35 -17.65
CA ALA A 82 -25.35 -24.97 -18.96
C ALA A 82 -24.75 -26.38 -19.02
N MET A 83 -23.68 -26.65 -18.23
CA MET A 83 -22.93 -27.91 -18.28
C MET A 83 -23.38 -28.93 -17.22
N SER A 84 -24.49 -28.70 -16.53
CA SER A 84 -25.02 -29.63 -15.48
C SER A 84 -23.96 -30.07 -14.47
N ALA A 85 -23.21 -29.09 -13.96
CA ALA A 85 -22.17 -29.33 -12.98
C ALA A 85 -22.71 -30.06 -11.73
N LYS A 86 -21.86 -30.81 -11.04
CA LYS A 86 -22.21 -31.57 -9.81
C LYS A 86 -22.88 -30.70 -8.73
N PHE A 87 -22.58 -29.41 -8.73
CA PHE A 87 -23.17 -28.44 -7.83
C PHE A 87 -23.65 -27.24 -8.65
N ILE A 88 -24.96 -27.00 -8.64
CA ILE A 88 -25.57 -25.87 -9.31
C ILE A 88 -25.81 -24.77 -8.27
N TYR A 89 -25.29 -23.58 -8.52
CA TYR A 89 -25.60 -22.43 -7.69
C TYR A 89 -27.08 -22.06 -7.82
N GLY A 90 -27.75 -21.89 -6.69
CA GLY A 90 -29.17 -21.51 -6.69
C GLY A 90 -29.39 -20.17 -7.36
N ASP A 91 -30.53 -20.00 -8.05
CA ASP A 91 -30.89 -18.80 -8.80
C ASP A 91 -30.79 -17.52 -7.97
N ASN A 92 -31.12 -17.59 -6.70
CA ASN A 92 -31.01 -16.46 -5.78
C ASN A 92 -29.58 -15.95 -5.63
N ILE A 93 -28.58 -16.83 -5.63
CA ILE A 93 -27.17 -16.47 -5.49
C ILE A 93 -26.66 -15.92 -6.81
N THR A 94 -26.98 -16.59 -7.91
CA THR A 94 -26.56 -16.20 -9.26
C THR A 94 -27.03 -14.79 -9.62
N LEU A 95 -28.23 -14.42 -9.17
CA LEU A 95 -28.80 -13.10 -9.41
C LEU A 95 -28.27 -12.03 -8.46
N ARG A 96 -28.08 -12.36 -7.18
CA ARG A 96 -27.69 -11.39 -6.14
C ARG A 96 -26.18 -11.19 -6.04
N PHE A 97 -25.39 -12.16 -6.46
CA PHE A 97 -23.93 -12.09 -6.34
C PHE A 97 -23.29 -10.89 -7.03
N PRO A 98 -23.65 -10.52 -8.28
CA PRO A 98 -23.06 -9.35 -8.93
C PRO A 98 -23.24 -8.07 -8.12
N TYR A 99 -24.41 -7.88 -7.50
CA TYR A 99 -24.67 -6.71 -6.66
C TYR A 99 -23.81 -6.72 -5.39
N LEU A 100 -23.74 -7.86 -4.71
CA LEU A 100 -22.87 -8.01 -3.53
C LEU A 100 -21.41 -7.79 -3.88
N PHE A 101 -20.96 -8.30 -5.02
CA PHE A 101 -19.60 -8.13 -5.51
C PHE A 101 -19.28 -6.65 -5.73
N ILE A 102 -20.16 -5.92 -6.43
CA ILE A 102 -19.99 -4.48 -6.67
C ILE A 102 -19.94 -3.71 -5.35
N CYS A 103 -20.85 -3.98 -4.41
CA CYS A 103 -20.84 -3.34 -3.08
C CYS A 103 -19.53 -3.61 -2.34
N PHE A 104 -19.03 -4.83 -2.38
CA PHE A 104 -17.80 -5.22 -1.68
C PHE A 104 -16.56 -4.58 -2.30
N VAL A 105 -16.50 -4.49 -3.61
CA VAL A 105 -15.45 -3.81 -4.35
C VAL A 105 -15.49 -2.30 -4.07
N LEU A 106 -16.67 -1.68 -4.03
CA LEU A 106 -16.80 -0.26 -3.68
C LEU A 106 -16.31 0.03 -2.25
N ILE A 107 -16.67 -0.80 -1.29
CA ILE A 107 -16.14 -0.70 0.09
C ILE A 107 -14.61 -0.79 0.10
N SER A 108 -14.04 -1.71 -0.67
CA SER A 108 -12.58 -1.86 -0.78
C SER A 108 -11.92 -0.62 -1.39
N TYR A 109 -12.53 0.01 -2.39
CA TYR A 109 -12.04 1.29 -2.94
C TYR A 109 -12.10 2.42 -1.91
N CYS A 110 -13.20 2.52 -1.15
CA CYS A 110 -13.34 3.52 -0.08
C CYS A 110 -12.25 3.33 0.98
N LEU A 111 -12.03 2.10 1.44
CA LEU A 111 -10.98 1.79 2.40
C LEU A 111 -9.59 2.14 1.87
N MET A 112 -9.29 1.75 0.63
CA MET A 112 -8.01 2.07 0.00
C MET A 112 -7.80 3.58 -0.15
N TYR A 113 -8.85 4.33 -0.49
CA TYR A 113 -8.79 5.79 -0.56
C TYR A 113 -8.46 6.41 0.81
N ILE A 114 -9.11 5.94 1.89
CA ILE A 114 -8.85 6.42 3.26
C ILE A 114 -7.40 6.11 3.65
N ILE A 115 -6.92 4.90 3.38
CA ILE A 115 -5.55 4.49 3.65
C ILE A 115 -4.55 5.37 2.90
N GLN A 116 -4.77 5.63 1.61
CA GLN A 116 -3.91 6.50 0.82
C GLN A 116 -3.86 7.93 1.36
N ARG A 117 -5.02 8.49 1.74
CA ARG A 117 -5.10 9.81 2.38
C ARG A 117 -4.30 9.86 3.68
N TYR A 118 -4.49 8.86 4.53
CA TYR A 118 -3.75 8.74 5.79
C TYR A 118 -2.22 8.70 5.57
N TRP A 119 -1.75 7.91 4.60
CA TRP A 119 -0.32 7.81 4.29
C TRP A 119 0.27 9.10 3.73
N VAL A 120 -0.47 9.82 2.88
CA VAL A 120 -0.04 11.13 2.36
C VAL A 120 0.09 12.13 3.50
N GLU A 121 -0.89 12.18 4.40
CA GLU A 121 -0.87 13.10 5.54
C GLU A 121 0.28 12.76 6.52
N LYS A 122 0.47 11.48 6.81
CA LYS A 122 1.59 11.00 7.64
C LYS A 122 2.95 11.38 7.05
N ARG A 123 3.13 11.22 5.74
CA ARG A 123 4.38 11.63 5.06
C ARG A 123 4.63 13.13 5.19
N LYS A 124 3.61 13.96 4.99
CA LYS A 124 3.73 15.41 5.18
C LYS A 124 4.14 15.77 6.61
N ARG A 125 3.52 15.16 7.60
CA ARG A 125 3.89 15.37 9.01
C ARG A 125 5.33 14.97 9.30
N ASN A 126 5.78 13.84 8.78
CA ASN A 126 7.17 13.39 8.96
C ASN A 126 8.17 14.36 8.31
N GLN A 127 7.88 14.87 7.09
CA GLN A 127 8.73 15.84 6.43
C GLN A 127 8.87 17.14 7.25
N ILE A 128 7.76 17.67 7.78
CA ILE A 128 7.78 18.85 8.64
C ILE A 128 8.58 18.59 9.92
N LEU A 129 8.49 17.39 10.48
CA LEU A 129 9.25 17.02 11.66
C LEU A 129 10.75 16.94 11.37
N GLU A 130 11.14 16.33 10.25
CA GLU A 130 12.52 16.25 9.79
C GLU A 130 13.12 17.64 9.55
N GLU A 131 12.38 18.55 8.92
CA GLU A 131 12.80 19.96 8.73
C GLU A 131 13.03 20.65 10.07
N ARG A 132 12.11 20.51 11.03
CA ARG A 132 12.27 21.10 12.37
C ARG A 132 13.50 20.55 13.10
N VAL A 133 13.68 19.24 13.09
CA VAL A 133 14.87 18.61 13.70
C VAL A 133 16.15 19.13 13.06
N HIS A 134 16.16 19.28 11.73
CA HIS A 134 17.31 19.83 11.03
C HIS A 134 17.61 21.27 11.41
N ASP A 135 16.59 22.11 11.51
CA ASP A 135 16.74 23.52 11.91
C ASP A 135 17.21 23.66 13.37
N GLU A 136 16.66 22.85 14.27
CA GLU A 136 17.12 22.83 15.67
C GLU A 136 18.57 22.37 15.78
N LYS A 137 18.97 21.35 15.01
CA LYS A 137 20.37 20.90 14.95
C LYS A 137 21.30 22.01 14.49
N LYS A 138 20.96 22.74 13.42
CA LYS A 138 21.73 23.90 12.96
C LYS A 138 21.86 24.99 14.03
N LYS A 139 20.75 25.29 14.74
CA LYS A 139 20.81 26.26 15.84
C LYS A 139 21.75 25.81 16.95
N LEU A 140 21.69 24.53 17.31
CA LEU A 140 22.53 23.94 18.34
C LEU A 140 24.03 23.98 17.94
N GLU A 141 24.34 23.65 16.69
CA GLU A 141 25.70 23.75 16.13
C GLU A 141 26.20 25.21 16.16
N SER A 142 25.35 26.17 15.78
CA SER A 142 25.71 27.60 15.80
C SER A 142 25.95 28.12 17.23
N MET A 143 25.14 27.66 18.20
CA MET A 143 25.34 28.01 19.61
C MET A 143 26.63 27.37 20.15
N SER A 144 26.88 26.11 19.85
CA SER A 144 28.11 25.42 20.23
C SER A 144 29.36 26.14 19.72
N MET A 145 29.35 26.56 18.45
CA MET A 145 30.45 27.34 17.87
C MET A 145 30.63 28.68 18.56
N LYS A 146 29.54 29.38 18.92
CA LYS A 146 29.61 30.66 19.67
C LYS A 146 30.25 30.45 21.05
N VAL A 147 29.85 29.37 21.75
CA VAL A 147 30.40 29.05 23.08
C VAL A 147 31.89 28.72 22.96
N ILE A 148 32.29 27.87 21.97
CA ILE A 148 33.70 27.56 21.73
C ILE A 148 34.51 28.85 21.45
N ASN A 149 34.02 29.71 20.57
CA ASN A 149 34.70 30.99 20.26
C ASN A 149 34.80 31.92 21.47
N THR A 150 33.78 31.94 22.34
CA THR A 150 33.79 32.73 23.57
C THR A 150 34.83 32.20 24.55
N ILE A 151 34.89 30.88 24.76
CA ILE A 151 35.88 30.23 25.62
C ILE A 151 37.28 30.45 25.06
N SER A 152 37.49 30.29 23.76
CA SER A 152 38.78 30.53 23.12
C SER A 152 39.26 32.00 23.30
N LYS A 153 38.36 32.96 23.16
CA LYS A 153 38.70 34.40 23.41
C LYS A 153 39.03 34.64 24.86
N ALA A 154 38.29 34.02 25.79
CA ALA A 154 38.55 34.19 27.23
C ALA A 154 39.89 33.54 27.63
N LEU A 155 40.26 32.40 27.05
CA LEU A 155 41.55 31.77 27.24
C LEU A 155 42.70 32.62 26.67
N ALA A 156 42.53 33.15 25.44
CA ALA A 156 43.53 34.01 24.81
C ALA A 156 43.75 35.32 25.57
N ALA A 157 42.70 35.85 26.22
CA ALA A 157 42.82 37.06 27.05
C ALA A 157 43.55 36.79 28.39
N LYS A 158 43.63 35.53 28.84
CA LYS A 158 44.27 35.13 30.10
C LYS A 158 45.74 34.77 29.93
N ILE A 159 46.18 34.40 28.74
CA ILE A 159 47.56 33.96 28.43
C ILE A 159 48.63 35.13 28.42
N PRO A 160 48.32 36.41 28.03
CA PRO A 160 49.32 37.47 28.04
C PRO A 160 49.91 37.79 29.41
N GLY A 161 49.36 37.28 30.50
CA GLY A 161 49.88 37.55 31.85
C GLY A 161 50.94 36.55 32.36
N GLU A 162 51.17 35.44 31.69
CA GLU A 162 52.13 34.43 32.15
C GLU A 162 53.52 34.51 31.49
N GLU A 163 53.68 35.25 30.38
CA GLU A 163 54.98 35.43 29.74
C GLU A 163 55.92 36.42 30.45
N GLU A 164 55.41 37.25 31.34
CA GLU A 164 56.20 38.21 32.12
C GLU A 164 56.84 37.61 33.41
N HIS A 165 56.51 36.38 33.76
CA HIS A 165 57.04 35.75 34.99
C HIS A 165 58.20 34.78 34.75
N CYS A 166 58.73 34.64 33.53
CA CYS A 166 59.86 33.78 33.20
C CYS A 166 61.08 34.56 32.68
N ASN A 167 61.34 35.79 33.14
CA ASN A 167 62.65 36.46 32.96
C ASN A 167 63.25 36.81 34.30
#